data_1a0564811d06d271791a76f86898423b
#
_entry.id   1a0564811d06d271791a76f86898423b
#
_cell.length_a   1.000
_cell.length_b   1.000
_cell.length_c   1.000
_cell.angle_alpha   90.00
_cell.angle_beta   90.00
_cell.angle_gamma   90.00
#
_symmetry.space_group_name_H-M   'P 1'
#
loop_
_entity.id
_entity.type
_entity.pdbx_description
1 polymer ?
#
loop_
_entity_poly.entity_id
_entity_poly.type
_entity_poly.pdbx_seq_one_letter_code
_entity_poly.pdbx_strand_id
1 'polypeptide(L)'
;TYINCSNENELLASFMNFWVKHYPDVITGWNTEFFDIPFLINRVTKVLGEDRAKEFSPWGIVNSRSVYNHGRQQQTYDIGGVANLDYLALYHKFTYSRQESYRLDHIAFVELGEKKNENPYDTFKDWYTKDYQSFVDYNIVDVELVDRLEDKLGMLQLLFTMAYEAKVNYEDIFGTVKYWDVMIHNFLKKKKIVVPQKSHSSKSDKYEGAYVKDPQVGQHKWVMSFDLNSLYPHLIMQYNMSPETLVTGDYMKLSVDTMLSETPIDIPDRCTITPNGALYRTDKRGFLSEMMQEIYDDRTIFKRKMLDAKQNYEDTKDPKYLKFISRYNNIQMARKISLNSAYGAIGNQYFRYYDLAIAEGITTAGQLSIRWIEKKMNQYLNLSLIHISEPTRPDV
;
A
#
# COMPACT_ATOMS: atom_id res chain seq x y z
N THR A 1 19.99 -7.28 28.35
CA THR A 1 20.20 -8.31 29.41
C THR A 1 20.43 -9.66 28.71
N TYR A 2 21.51 -10.30 29.02
CA TYR A 2 21.84 -11.65 28.51
C TYR A 2 21.41 -12.70 29.54
N ILE A 3 20.69 -13.73 29.08
CA ILE A 3 20.25 -14.84 29.91
C ILE A 3 20.86 -16.11 29.31
N ASN A 4 21.78 -16.74 30.04
CA ASN A 4 22.36 -18.02 29.64
C ASN A 4 21.43 -19.17 30.04
N CYS A 5 21.05 -20.01 29.08
CA CYS A 5 20.17 -21.15 29.30
C CYS A 5 20.91 -22.46 29.01
N SER A 6 20.68 -23.48 29.85
CA SER A 6 21.39 -24.76 29.77
C SER A 6 20.87 -25.65 28.63
N ASN A 7 19.64 -25.43 28.20
CA ASN A 7 18.98 -26.21 27.16
C ASN A 7 17.83 -25.43 26.53
N GLU A 8 17.28 -25.99 25.45
CA GLU A 8 16.19 -25.33 24.68
C GLU A 8 14.90 -25.14 25.49
N ASN A 9 14.58 -26.09 26.39
CA ASN A 9 13.38 -25.97 27.24
C ASN A 9 13.49 -24.75 28.15
N GLU A 10 14.61 -24.56 28.80
CA GLU A 10 14.89 -23.40 29.65
C GLU A 10 14.90 -22.08 28.84
N LEU A 11 15.48 -22.10 27.63
CA LEU A 11 15.50 -20.95 26.72
C LEU A 11 14.10 -20.54 26.36
N LEU A 12 13.28 -21.47 25.86
CA LEU A 12 11.89 -21.16 25.43
C LEU A 12 11.01 -20.78 26.63
N ALA A 13 11.17 -21.42 27.79
CA ALA A 13 10.44 -21.06 28.99
C ALA A 13 10.80 -19.64 29.47
N SER A 14 12.07 -19.27 29.45
CA SER A 14 12.55 -17.94 29.80
C SER A 14 12.04 -16.87 28.82
N PHE A 15 12.07 -17.18 27.52
CA PHE A 15 11.51 -16.31 26.48
C PHE A 15 10.01 -16.11 26.68
N MET A 16 9.24 -17.17 26.88
CA MET A 16 7.79 -17.06 27.08
C MET A 16 7.44 -16.31 28.37
N ASN A 17 8.21 -16.49 29.44
CA ASN A 17 8.01 -15.72 30.69
C ASN A 17 8.26 -14.21 30.45
N PHE A 18 9.29 -13.87 29.66
CA PHE A 18 9.56 -12.49 29.28
C PHE A 18 8.43 -11.94 28.41
N TRP A 19 7.97 -12.69 27.39
CA TRP A 19 6.87 -12.33 26.50
C TRP A 19 5.58 -12.03 27.28
N VAL A 20 5.13 -12.96 28.12
CA VAL A 20 3.92 -12.83 28.93
C VAL A 20 4.01 -11.67 29.90
N LYS A 21 5.18 -11.43 30.49
CA LYS A 21 5.40 -10.30 31.40
C LYS A 21 5.27 -8.94 30.72
N HIS A 22 5.62 -8.84 29.44
CA HIS A 22 5.75 -7.58 28.72
C HIS A 22 4.76 -7.40 27.57
N TYR A 23 4.00 -8.39 27.23
CA TYR A 23 3.08 -8.44 26.07
C TYR A 23 3.19 -7.25 25.12
N PRO A 24 3.81 -7.41 23.94
CA PRO A 24 3.89 -6.34 22.98
C PRO A 24 2.54 -6.11 22.30
N ASP A 25 2.13 -4.86 22.06
CA ASP A 25 0.99 -4.56 21.20
C ASP A 25 1.32 -4.78 19.71
N VAL A 26 2.58 -4.55 19.37
CA VAL A 26 3.11 -4.67 18.00
C VAL A 26 4.46 -5.37 18.04
N ILE A 27 4.65 -6.30 17.14
CA ILE A 27 5.95 -6.91 16.83
C ILE A 27 6.33 -6.58 15.39
N THR A 28 7.62 -6.40 15.16
CA THR A 28 8.18 -6.15 13.83
C THR A 28 9.53 -6.82 13.69
N GLY A 29 9.98 -6.96 12.47
CA GLY A 29 11.26 -7.54 12.10
C GLY A 29 11.26 -7.84 10.61
N TRP A 30 12.32 -8.43 10.10
CA TRP A 30 12.45 -8.73 8.68
C TRP A 30 12.00 -10.17 8.37
N ASN A 31 10.85 -10.32 7.69
CA ASN A 31 10.23 -11.59 7.34
C ASN A 31 9.65 -12.38 8.55
N THR A 32 9.18 -11.64 9.56
CA THR A 32 8.60 -12.22 10.78
C THR A 32 7.37 -13.07 10.52
N GLU A 33 6.55 -12.70 9.52
CA GLU A 33 5.31 -13.40 9.18
C GLU A 33 5.56 -14.84 8.72
N PHE A 34 6.63 -15.07 7.95
CA PHE A 34 6.89 -16.38 7.34
C PHE A 34 8.06 -17.15 7.97
N PHE A 35 8.84 -16.54 8.86
CA PHE A 35 9.98 -17.18 9.49
C PHE A 35 9.92 -17.14 11.01
N ASP A 36 10.10 -15.99 11.65
CA ASP A 36 10.31 -15.92 13.10
C ASP A 36 9.08 -16.39 13.89
N ILE A 37 7.90 -15.88 13.58
CA ILE A 37 6.67 -16.21 14.30
C ILE A 37 6.27 -17.66 14.11
N PRO A 38 6.23 -18.22 12.89
CA PRO A 38 5.98 -19.66 12.71
C PRO A 38 7.02 -20.55 13.41
N PHE A 39 8.29 -20.17 13.35
CA PHE A 39 9.33 -20.94 14.02
C PHE A 39 9.12 -20.95 15.53
N LEU A 40 8.94 -19.79 16.17
CA LEU A 40 8.76 -19.67 17.61
C LEU A 40 7.53 -20.43 18.10
N ILE A 41 6.37 -20.23 17.48
CA ILE A 41 5.13 -20.91 17.88
C ILE A 41 5.26 -22.42 17.74
N ASN A 42 5.78 -22.91 16.60
CA ASN A 42 5.98 -24.33 16.38
C ASN A 42 6.99 -24.96 17.37
N ARG A 43 8.07 -24.22 17.71
CA ARG A 43 9.06 -24.72 18.70
C ARG A 43 8.49 -24.75 20.10
N VAL A 44 7.80 -23.68 20.53
CA VAL A 44 7.12 -23.63 21.83
C VAL A 44 6.07 -24.74 21.92
N THR A 45 5.25 -24.93 20.89
CA THR A 45 4.27 -26.02 20.85
C THR A 45 4.92 -27.39 21.02
N LYS A 46 6.03 -27.64 20.32
CA LYS A 46 6.72 -28.92 20.33
C LYS A 46 7.42 -29.19 21.66
N VAL A 47 8.03 -28.20 22.29
CA VAL A 47 8.89 -28.36 23.46
C VAL A 47 8.14 -28.14 24.78
N LEU A 48 7.26 -27.12 24.81
CA LEU A 48 6.54 -26.70 26.03
C LEU A 48 5.04 -27.03 26.01
N GLY A 49 4.50 -27.44 24.85
CA GLY A 49 3.09 -27.81 24.68
C GLY A 49 2.20 -26.70 24.12
N GLU A 50 1.02 -27.11 23.62
CA GLU A 50 0.06 -26.21 22.97
C GLU A 50 -0.47 -25.10 23.88
N ASP A 51 -0.72 -25.41 25.16
CA ASP A 51 -1.26 -24.41 26.10
C ASP A 51 -0.25 -23.28 26.34
N ARG A 52 1.04 -23.63 26.38
CA ARG A 52 2.09 -22.62 26.50
C ARG A 52 2.22 -21.78 25.21
N ALA A 53 2.01 -22.38 24.04
CA ALA A 53 2.00 -21.65 22.78
C ALA A 53 0.82 -20.66 22.66
N LYS A 54 -0.33 -20.95 23.27
CA LYS A 54 -1.47 -20.01 23.32
C LYS A 54 -1.15 -18.73 24.10
N GLU A 55 -0.18 -18.78 25.00
CA GLU A 55 0.27 -17.62 25.78
C GLU A 55 1.06 -16.58 24.95
N PHE A 56 1.34 -16.83 23.66
CA PHE A 56 1.74 -15.74 22.75
C PHE A 56 0.67 -14.66 22.66
N SER A 57 -0.59 -15.02 22.81
CA SER A 57 -1.73 -14.12 22.84
C SER A 57 -2.14 -13.81 24.28
N PRO A 58 -2.33 -12.50 24.65
CA PRO A 58 -2.89 -12.15 25.96
C PRO A 58 -4.32 -12.66 26.16
N TRP A 59 -4.98 -13.11 25.07
CA TRP A 59 -6.35 -13.66 25.08
C TRP A 59 -6.38 -15.17 24.85
N GLY A 60 -5.23 -15.82 24.73
CA GLY A 60 -5.11 -17.25 24.42
C GLY A 60 -5.56 -17.63 23.00
N ILE A 61 -5.58 -16.66 22.08
CA ILE A 61 -6.05 -16.84 20.69
C ILE A 61 -4.84 -16.81 19.75
N VAL A 62 -4.42 -18.00 19.29
CA VAL A 62 -3.37 -18.16 18.28
C VAL A 62 -3.93 -19.04 17.17
N ASN A 63 -4.21 -18.45 16.01
CA ASN A 63 -4.80 -19.14 14.87
C ASN A 63 -3.77 -19.36 13.77
N SER A 64 -3.68 -20.62 13.29
CA SER A 64 -2.84 -20.91 12.13
C SER A 64 -3.58 -20.60 10.83
N ARG A 65 -2.86 -20.05 9.86
CA ARG A 65 -3.36 -19.70 8.54
C ARG A 65 -2.39 -20.21 7.47
N SER A 66 -2.93 -20.84 6.44
CA SER A 66 -2.13 -21.23 5.27
C SER A 66 -2.22 -20.17 4.20
N VAL A 67 -1.07 -19.71 3.73
CA VAL A 67 -0.94 -18.69 2.69
C VAL A 67 -0.13 -19.23 1.52
N TYR A 68 -0.57 -18.97 0.31
CA TYR A 68 0.23 -19.26 -0.89
C TYR A 68 1.18 -18.09 -1.16
N ASN A 69 2.48 -18.34 -1.01
CA ASN A 69 3.52 -17.37 -1.25
C ASN A 69 4.55 -17.95 -2.25
N HIS A 70 4.80 -17.24 -3.35
CA HIS A 70 5.70 -17.69 -4.42
C HIS A 70 5.48 -19.13 -4.89
N GLY A 71 4.20 -19.54 -5.01
CA GLY A 71 3.84 -20.88 -5.47
C GLY A 71 4.00 -22.00 -4.45
N ARG A 72 4.35 -21.67 -3.19
CA ARG A 72 4.45 -22.61 -2.07
C ARG A 72 3.42 -22.29 -1.00
N GLN A 73 2.83 -23.31 -0.43
CA GLN A 73 1.98 -23.17 0.74
C GLN A 73 2.87 -22.99 1.98
N GLN A 74 2.68 -21.89 2.68
CA GLN A 74 3.38 -21.57 3.93
C GLN A 74 2.36 -21.38 5.04
N GLN A 75 2.75 -21.79 6.25
CA GLN A 75 1.93 -21.59 7.45
C GLN A 75 2.36 -20.31 8.13
N THR A 76 1.40 -19.48 8.49
CA THR A 76 1.58 -18.28 9.30
C THR A 76 0.58 -18.28 10.45
N TYR A 77 0.72 -17.37 11.40
CA TYR A 77 -0.09 -17.33 12.61
C TYR A 77 -0.63 -15.92 12.86
N ASP A 78 -1.91 -15.85 13.20
CA ASP A 78 -2.55 -14.64 13.70
C ASP A 78 -2.63 -14.73 15.22
N ILE A 79 -1.99 -13.79 15.92
CA ILE A 79 -1.90 -13.74 17.38
C ILE A 79 -2.89 -12.69 17.89
N GLY A 80 -3.97 -13.14 18.53
CA GLY A 80 -4.98 -12.22 19.07
C GLY A 80 -4.39 -11.26 20.10
N GLY A 81 -4.53 -9.95 19.88
CA GLY A 81 -4.01 -8.90 20.76
C GLY A 81 -2.56 -8.45 20.47
N VAL A 82 -1.86 -9.09 19.54
CA VAL A 82 -0.50 -8.71 19.12
C VAL A 82 -0.46 -8.57 17.61
N ALA A 83 -0.23 -7.36 17.11
CA ALA A 83 -0.14 -7.11 15.67
C ALA A 83 1.27 -7.43 15.16
N ASN A 84 1.38 -8.33 14.18
CA ASN A 84 2.63 -8.62 13.49
C ASN A 84 2.77 -7.72 12.25
N LEU A 85 3.64 -6.72 12.35
CA LEU A 85 3.91 -5.76 11.28
C LEU A 85 5.27 -6.08 10.65
N ASP A 86 5.30 -7.09 9.79
CA ASP A 86 6.50 -7.51 9.09
C ASP A 86 7.09 -6.37 8.26
N TYR A 87 8.34 -5.98 8.57
CA TYR A 87 8.99 -4.85 7.92
C TYR A 87 9.31 -5.12 6.44
N LEU A 88 9.54 -6.35 6.05
CA LEU A 88 9.68 -6.74 4.65
C LEU A 88 8.36 -6.50 3.87
N ALA A 89 7.24 -6.87 4.47
CA ALA A 89 5.93 -6.61 3.87
C ALA A 89 5.63 -5.10 3.78
N LEU A 90 6.02 -4.31 4.78
CA LEU A 90 5.94 -2.84 4.75
C LEU A 90 6.80 -2.26 3.63
N TYR A 91 8.04 -2.74 3.51
CA TYR A 91 8.95 -2.30 2.45
C TYR A 91 8.36 -2.58 1.06
N HIS A 92 7.82 -3.77 0.82
CA HIS A 92 7.12 -4.10 -0.43
C HIS A 92 5.90 -3.22 -0.70
N LYS A 93 5.16 -2.86 0.35
CA LYS A 93 3.94 -2.06 0.20
C LYS A 93 4.20 -0.58 -0.08
N PHE A 94 5.21 0.00 0.55
CA PHE A 94 5.44 1.44 0.53
C PHE A 94 6.58 1.90 -0.40
N THR A 95 7.37 0.97 -0.94
CA THR A 95 8.38 1.27 -1.96
C THR A 95 7.86 0.92 -3.36
N TYR A 96 8.06 1.83 -4.31
CA TYR A 96 7.59 1.66 -5.68
C TYR A 96 8.65 1.03 -6.61
N SER A 97 9.92 1.17 -6.26
CA SER A 97 11.03 0.63 -7.04
C SER A 97 11.26 -0.84 -6.69
N ARG A 98 11.31 -1.69 -7.72
CA ARG A 98 11.71 -3.09 -7.53
C ARG A 98 13.19 -3.18 -7.22
N GLN A 99 13.54 -4.04 -6.26
CA GLN A 99 14.90 -4.35 -5.89
C GLN A 99 15.35 -5.68 -6.51
N GLU A 100 16.64 -5.83 -6.75
CA GLU A 100 17.23 -7.07 -7.25
C GLU A 100 17.11 -8.21 -6.22
N SER A 101 17.16 -7.86 -4.95
CA SER A 101 17.00 -8.78 -3.82
C SER A 101 16.29 -8.10 -2.66
N TYR A 102 15.43 -8.85 -1.96
CA TYR A 102 14.74 -8.38 -0.76
C TYR A 102 15.32 -9.00 0.53
N ARG A 103 16.55 -9.49 0.49
CA ARG A 103 17.27 -9.88 1.70
C ARG A 103 17.63 -8.63 2.51
N LEU A 104 17.57 -8.73 3.83
CA LEU A 104 17.87 -7.60 4.72
C LEU A 104 19.23 -6.96 4.41
N ASP A 105 20.26 -7.76 4.15
CA ASP A 105 21.59 -7.28 3.79
C ASP A 105 21.57 -6.38 2.55
N HIS A 106 20.87 -6.80 1.49
CA HIS A 106 20.78 -6.02 0.26
C HIS A 106 20.00 -4.72 0.47
N ILE A 107 18.86 -4.78 1.15
CA ILE A 107 18.03 -3.61 1.42
C ILE A 107 18.73 -2.63 2.37
N ALA A 108 19.43 -3.12 3.39
CA ALA A 108 20.23 -2.29 4.26
C ALA A 108 21.35 -1.57 3.47
N PHE A 109 22.00 -2.27 2.54
CA PHE A 109 22.99 -1.64 1.67
C PHE A 109 22.41 -0.56 0.76
N VAL A 110 21.27 -0.86 0.10
CA VAL A 110 20.60 0.11 -0.80
C VAL A 110 20.13 1.34 -0.02
N GLU A 111 19.52 1.13 1.14
CA GLU A 111 18.90 2.20 1.89
C GLU A 111 19.89 2.93 2.84
N LEU A 112 20.73 2.19 3.54
CA LEU A 112 21.61 2.76 4.58
C LEU A 112 23.06 2.89 4.11
N GLY A 113 23.48 2.18 3.06
CA GLY A 113 24.89 2.02 2.67
C GLY A 113 25.65 1.03 3.56
N GLU A 114 24.95 0.29 4.41
CA GLU A 114 25.50 -0.63 5.39
C GLU A 114 25.23 -2.08 4.99
N LYS A 115 26.09 -3.00 5.37
CA LYS A 115 25.93 -4.45 5.14
C LYS A 115 25.97 -5.18 6.47
N LYS A 116 25.39 -6.37 6.46
CA LYS A 116 25.55 -7.32 7.56
C LYS A 116 27.01 -7.75 7.70
N ASN A 117 27.38 -8.21 8.90
CA ASN A 117 28.62 -8.90 9.10
C ASN A 117 28.60 -10.21 8.30
N GLU A 118 29.65 -10.49 7.54
CA GLU A 118 29.77 -11.75 6.82
C GLU A 118 30.04 -12.91 7.79
N ASN A 119 29.47 -14.08 7.50
CA ASN A 119 29.78 -15.28 8.25
C ASN A 119 31.24 -15.70 7.96
N PRO A 120 32.14 -15.68 8.94
CA PRO A 120 33.53 -16.06 8.74
C PRO A 120 33.76 -17.58 8.68
N TYR A 121 32.70 -18.39 8.82
CA TYR A 121 32.74 -19.86 8.85
C TYR A 121 31.83 -20.45 7.77
N ASP A 122 32.05 -21.70 7.40
CA ASP A 122 31.27 -22.39 6.37
C ASP A 122 29.82 -22.60 6.77
N THR A 123 29.56 -22.79 8.07
CA THR A 123 28.20 -23.00 8.59
C THR A 123 27.91 -22.12 9.81
N PHE A 124 26.64 -21.79 10.02
CA PHE A 124 26.20 -21.13 11.27
C PHE A 124 26.53 -21.99 12.52
N LYS A 125 26.50 -23.32 12.39
CA LYS A 125 26.85 -24.23 13.49
C LYS A 125 28.30 -24.04 13.89
N ASP A 126 29.20 -23.97 12.92
CA ASP A 126 30.63 -23.72 13.21
C ASP A 126 30.79 -22.34 13.85
N TRP A 127 30.06 -21.34 13.37
CA TRP A 127 30.15 -19.98 13.90
C TRP A 127 29.78 -19.94 15.39
N TYR A 128 28.54 -20.32 15.76
CA TYR A 128 28.14 -20.26 17.17
C TYR A 128 28.92 -21.22 18.11
N THR A 129 29.56 -22.25 17.55
CA THR A 129 30.37 -23.20 18.35
C THR A 129 31.79 -22.70 18.59
N LYS A 130 32.40 -22.04 17.60
CA LYS A 130 33.77 -21.61 17.62
C LYS A 130 33.94 -20.15 18.06
N ASP A 131 32.99 -19.28 17.73
CA ASP A 131 33.01 -17.85 18.04
C ASP A 131 31.62 -17.35 18.39
N TYR A 132 31.19 -17.73 19.59
CA TYR A 132 29.81 -17.42 20.06
C TYR A 132 29.55 -15.92 20.19
N GLN A 133 30.53 -15.10 20.64
CA GLN A 133 30.36 -13.68 20.82
C GLN A 133 30.09 -12.99 19.46
N SER A 134 30.89 -13.28 18.46
CA SER A 134 30.70 -12.73 17.10
C SER A 134 29.36 -13.14 16.50
N PHE A 135 28.87 -14.37 16.80
CA PHE A 135 27.54 -14.80 16.38
C PHE A 135 26.41 -14.00 17.05
N VAL A 136 26.56 -13.69 18.35
CA VAL A 136 25.61 -12.83 19.08
C VAL A 136 25.63 -11.42 18.52
N ASP A 137 26.81 -10.86 18.26
CA ASP A 137 26.97 -9.51 17.68
C ASP A 137 26.32 -9.43 16.27
N TYR A 138 26.47 -10.48 15.46
CA TYR A 138 25.76 -10.59 14.19
C TYR A 138 24.23 -10.51 14.35
N ASN A 139 23.67 -11.23 15.32
CA ASN A 139 22.23 -11.20 15.57
C ASN A 139 21.74 -9.83 16.07
N ILE A 140 22.56 -9.14 16.88
CA ILE A 140 22.27 -7.78 17.34
C ILE A 140 22.23 -6.82 16.14
N VAL A 141 23.20 -6.90 15.24
CA VAL A 141 23.27 -6.07 14.02
C VAL A 141 22.03 -6.29 13.13
N ASP A 142 21.54 -7.54 13.01
CA ASP A 142 20.32 -7.83 12.25
C ASP A 142 19.10 -7.08 12.77
N VAL A 143 18.94 -7.00 14.08
CA VAL A 143 17.86 -6.24 14.72
C VAL A 143 18.06 -4.73 14.54
N GLU A 144 19.27 -4.24 14.79
CA GLU A 144 19.60 -2.81 14.65
C GLU A 144 19.43 -2.30 13.23
N LEU A 145 19.69 -3.12 12.21
CA LEU A 145 19.46 -2.73 10.81
C LEU A 145 17.99 -2.44 10.52
N VAL A 146 17.06 -3.21 11.10
CA VAL A 146 15.63 -2.95 10.95
C VAL A 146 15.23 -1.66 11.66
N ASP A 147 15.75 -1.40 12.84
CA ASP A 147 15.53 -0.15 13.59
C ASP A 147 16.03 1.08 12.80
N ARG A 148 17.25 1.01 12.25
CA ARG A 148 17.81 2.07 11.40
C ARG A 148 17.05 2.26 10.09
N LEU A 149 16.51 1.18 9.51
CA LEU A 149 15.62 1.29 8.36
C LEU A 149 14.34 2.04 8.71
N GLU A 150 13.74 1.76 9.89
CA GLU A 150 12.58 2.53 10.35
C GLU A 150 12.93 3.99 10.64
N ASP A 151 14.06 4.27 11.26
CA ASP A 151 14.53 5.64 11.51
C ASP A 151 14.63 6.46 10.22
N LYS A 152 15.11 5.82 9.14
CA LYS A 152 15.24 6.47 7.83
C LYS A 152 13.93 6.54 7.06
N LEU A 153 13.18 5.46 6.98
CA LEU A 153 12.04 5.28 6.08
C LEU A 153 10.70 5.64 6.72
N GLY A 154 10.54 5.44 8.04
CA GLY A 154 9.34 5.80 8.80
C GLY A 154 8.09 5.04 8.38
N MET A 155 8.23 3.78 7.96
CA MET A 155 7.12 2.98 7.39
C MET A 155 6.11 2.55 8.44
N LEU A 156 6.55 2.22 9.66
CA LEU A 156 5.66 1.93 10.79
C LEU A 156 4.88 3.18 11.18
N GLN A 157 5.54 4.33 11.27
CA GLN A 157 4.85 5.59 11.54
C GLN A 157 3.80 5.92 10.48
N LEU A 158 4.11 5.67 9.21
CA LEU A 158 3.17 5.85 8.11
C LEU A 158 1.98 4.91 8.24
N LEU A 159 2.22 3.61 8.52
CA LEU A 159 1.18 2.62 8.74
C LEU A 159 0.27 3.02 9.92
N PHE A 160 0.84 3.42 11.06
CA PHE A 160 0.05 3.88 12.21
C PHE A 160 -0.81 5.09 11.84
N THR A 161 -0.25 6.06 11.12
CA THR A 161 -1.02 7.23 10.65
C THR A 161 -2.21 6.79 9.80
N MET A 162 -2.01 5.88 8.84
CA MET A 162 -3.07 5.33 7.99
C MET A 162 -4.14 4.59 8.80
N ALA A 163 -3.72 3.75 9.74
CA ALA A 163 -4.63 2.95 10.57
C ALA A 163 -5.53 3.84 11.46
N TYR A 164 -4.95 4.84 12.12
CA TYR A 164 -5.69 5.80 12.94
C TYR A 164 -6.67 6.64 12.12
N GLU A 165 -6.27 7.09 10.95
CA GLU A 165 -7.13 7.89 10.08
C GLU A 165 -8.30 7.09 9.50
N ALA A 166 -8.04 5.87 9.04
CA ALA A 166 -9.04 4.97 8.51
C ALA A 166 -9.89 4.30 9.61
N LYS A 167 -9.41 4.28 10.86
CA LYS A 167 -9.98 3.56 12.00
C LYS A 167 -10.08 2.05 11.76
N VAL A 168 -8.97 1.49 11.29
CA VAL A 168 -8.79 0.06 11.06
C VAL A 168 -7.73 -0.51 12.00
N ASN A 169 -7.65 -1.83 12.14
CA ASN A 169 -6.53 -2.47 12.80
C ASN A 169 -5.24 -2.27 11.98
N TYR A 170 -4.10 -2.32 12.65
CA TYR A 170 -2.81 -2.10 12.01
C TYR A 170 -2.57 -3.05 10.82
N GLU A 171 -2.88 -4.32 10.99
CA GLU A 171 -2.72 -5.35 9.95
C GLU A 171 -3.68 -5.16 8.75
N ASP A 172 -4.84 -4.54 8.96
CA ASP A 172 -5.80 -4.25 7.89
C ASP A 172 -5.22 -3.30 6.82
N ILE A 173 -4.17 -2.55 7.16
CA ILE A 173 -3.49 -1.64 6.22
C ILE A 173 -2.83 -2.41 5.07
N PHE A 174 -2.40 -3.66 5.27
CA PHE A 174 -1.85 -4.47 4.19
C PHE A 174 -2.88 -4.80 3.10
N GLY A 175 -4.18 -4.80 3.43
CA GLY A 175 -5.27 -5.09 2.50
C GLY A 175 -6.03 -3.84 2.05
N THR A 176 -6.04 -3.52 0.75
CA THR A 176 -6.74 -2.33 0.22
C THR A 176 -8.26 -2.41 0.37
N VAL A 177 -8.85 -3.59 0.19
CA VAL A 177 -10.30 -3.81 0.27
C VAL A 177 -10.84 -3.50 1.65
N LYS A 178 -10.24 -4.07 2.70
CA LYS A 178 -10.65 -3.87 4.08
C LYS A 178 -10.49 -2.42 4.51
N TYR A 179 -9.36 -1.82 4.16
CA TYR A 179 -9.06 -0.42 4.42
C TYR A 179 -10.14 0.52 3.86
N TRP A 180 -10.48 0.37 2.57
CA TRP A 180 -11.49 1.20 1.92
C TRP A 180 -12.90 0.89 2.39
N ASP A 181 -13.25 -0.37 2.66
CA ASP A 181 -14.58 -0.74 3.18
C ASP A 181 -14.87 -0.04 4.51
N VAL A 182 -13.88 0.01 5.42
CA VAL A 182 -14.03 0.69 6.70
C VAL A 182 -14.03 2.22 6.55
N MET A 183 -13.19 2.77 5.69
CA MET A 183 -13.21 4.22 5.42
C MET A 183 -14.57 4.68 4.90
N ILE A 184 -15.13 3.98 3.92
CA ILE A 184 -16.45 4.28 3.36
C ILE A 184 -17.53 4.08 4.42
N HIS A 185 -17.47 3.00 5.22
CA HIS A 185 -18.39 2.80 6.31
C HIS A 185 -18.40 3.98 7.28
N ASN A 186 -17.23 4.44 7.71
CA ASN A 186 -17.12 5.58 8.62
C ASN A 186 -17.63 6.88 7.99
N PHE A 187 -17.40 7.09 6.70
CA PHE A 187 -17.89 8.24 5.96
C PHE A 187 -19.41 8.24 5.85
N LEU A 188 -20.01 7.13 5.42
CA LEU A 188 -21.47 6.99 5.26
C LEU A 188 -22.19 7.02 6.61
N LYS A 189 -21.60 6.43 7.67
CA LYS A 189 -22.11 6.50 9.03
C LYS A 189 -22.27 7.92 9.54
N LYS A 190 -21.29 8.81 9.28
CA LYS A 190 -21.39 10.24 9.61
C LYS A 190 -22.58 10.90 8.92
N LYS A 191 -22.91 10.47 7.70
CA LYS A 191 -24.06 10.95 6.93
C LYS A 191 -25.37 10.23 7.25
N LYS A 192 -25.39 9.31 8.21
CA LYS A 192 -26.53 8.47 8.59
C LYS A 192 -27.05 7.60 7.43
N ILE A 193 -26.16 7.18 6.54
CA ILE A 193 -26.47 6.30 5.42
C ILE A 193 -26.06 4.86 5.81
N VAL A 194 -26.97 3.92 5.63
CA VAL A 194 -26.72 2.50 5.87
C VAL A 194 -25.95 1.92 4.70
N VAL A 195 -24.87 1.20 5.02
CA VAL A 195 -24.08 0.50 4.01
C VAL A 195 -24.79 -0.76 3.54
N PRO A 196 -24.71 -1.14 2.25
CA PRO A 196 -25.30 -2.37 1.74
C PRO A 196 -24.60 -3.60 2.34
N GLN A 197 -25.32 -4.74 2.34
CA GLN A 197 -24.67 -6.01 2.67
C GLN A 197 -23.60 -6.35 1.64
N LYS A 198 -22.55 -7.04 2.10
CA LYS A 198 -21.51 -7.52 1.20
C LYS A 198 -22.08 -8.65 0.35
N SER A 199 -22.16 -8.44 -0.97
CA SER A 199 -22.51 -9.48 -1.92
C SER A 199 -21.27 -10.26 -2.34
N HIS A 200 -21.44 -11.58 -2.58
CA HIS A 200 -20.41 -12.37 -3.24
C HIS A 200 -20.62 -12.26 -4.75
N SER A 201 -19.81 -11.44 -5.42
CA SER A 201 -19.75 -11.42 -6.87
C SER A 201 -18.68 -12.41 -7.35
N SER A 202 -19.02 -13.25 -8.32
CA SER A 202 -18.01 -14.01 -9.05
C SER A 202 -17.40 -13.08 -10.11
N LYS A 203 -16.07 -13.03 -10.19
CA LYS A 203 -15.40 -12.31 -11.28
C LYS A 203 -15.60 -13.13 -12.56
N SER A 204 -16.60 -12.79 -13.35
CA SER A 204 -16.90 -13.48 -14.60
C SER A 204 -16.07 -12.94 -15.77
N ASP A 205 -15.77 -11.65 -15.78
CA ASP A 205 -15.22 -11.01 -16.96
C ASP A 205 -13.94 -10.23 -16.67
N LYS A 206 -13.02 -10.26 -17.63
CA LYS A 206 -11.84 -9.39 -17.66
C LYS A 206 -12.25 -8.09 -18.35
N TYR A 207 -11.88 -6.96 -17.78
CA TYR A 207 -12.06 -5.66 -18.40
C TYR A 207 -10.71 -5.07 -18.83
N GLU A 208 -10.77 -4.09 -19.71
CA GLU A 208 -9.58 -3.44 -20.26
C GLU A 208 -8.87 -2.60 -19.18
N GLY A 209 -7.57 -2.80 -19.05
CA GLY A 209 -6.71 -2.12 -18.07
C GLY A 209 -6.24 -0.74 -18.52
N ALA A 210 -5.14 -0.27 -17.90
CA ALA A 210 -4.49 0.97 -18.26
C ALA A 210 -3.86 0.91 -19.66
N TYR A 211 -3.87 2.04 -20.38
CA TYR A 211 -3.16 2.19 -21.65
C TYR A 211 -1.66 2.32 -21.40
N VAL A 212 -0.91 1.52 -22.11
CA VAL A 212 0.56 1.61 -22.18
C VAL A 212 0.94 1.74 -23.63
N LYS A 213 1.62 2.82 -23.99
CA LYS A 213 2.12 3.04 -25.33
C LYS A 213 3.46 2.34 -25.51
N ASP A 214 3.65 1.68 -26.66
CA ASP A 214 4.96 1.14 -26.99
C ASP A 214 5.98 2.26 -27.20
N PRO A 215 7.19 2.14 -26.61
CA PRO A 215 8.21 3.17 -26.74
C PRO A 215 8.71 3.25 -28.19
N GLN A 216 8.95 4.46 -28.66
CA GLN A 216 9.66 4.66 -29.92
C GLN A 216 11.15 4.45 -29.71
N VAL A 217 11.69 3.39 -30.28
CA VAL A 217 13.10 3.05 -30.14
C VAL A 217 13.96 4.04 -30.93
N GLY A 218 14.93 4.68 -30.27
CA GLY A 218 15.83 5.62 -30.90
C GLY A 218 16.43 6.63 -29.92
N GLN A 219 17.30 7.49 -30.44
CA GLN A 219 17.84 8.62 -29.69
C GLN A 219 16.98 9.86 -29.95
N HIS A 220 16.38 10.41 -28.92
CA HIS A 220 15.51 11.58 -29.00
C HIS A 220 16.19 12.80 -28.37
N LYS A 221 16.09 13.96 -29.01
CA LYS A 221 16.53 15.26 -28.48
C LYS A 221 15.32 16.04 -28.01
N TRP A 222 15.50 16.87 -26.96
CA TRP A 222 14.46 17.75 -26.44
C TRP A 222 13.22 17.02 -25.92
N VAL A 223 13.44 16.01 -25.09
CA VAL A 223 12.34 15.23 -24.46
C VAL A 223 11.74 16.04 -23.32
N MET A 224 10.41 16.20 -23.35
CA MET A 224 9.62 16.76 -22.24
C MET A 224 8.73 15.67 -21.67
N SER A 225 8.73 15.54 -20.33
CA SER A 225 7.88 14.60 -19.60
C SER A 225 6.81 15.35 -18.82
N PHE A 226 5.55 14.89 -18.92
CA PHE A 226 4.41 15.43 -18.20
C PHE A 226 3.75 14.32 -17.39
N ASP A 227 3.38 14.60 -16.15
CA ASP A 227 2.70 13.68 -15.26
C ASP A 227 1.33 14.21 -14.83
N LEU A 228 0.30 13.35 -14.87
CA LEU A 228 -1.05 13.66 -14.42
C LEU A 228 -1.19 13.34 -12.94
N ASN A 229 -1.16 14.37 -12.12
CA ASN A 229 -1.24 14.21 -10.67
C ASN A 229 -2.57 13.55 -10.24
N SER A 230 -2.49 12.39 -9.58
CA SER A 230 -3.66 11.67 -9.03
C SER A 230 -4.76 11.42 -10.08
N LEU A 231 -4.39 10.89 -11.26
CA LEU A 231 -5.28 10.75 -12.42
C LEU A 231 -6.61 10.07 -12.06
N TYR A 232 -6.61 8.85 -11.56
CA TYR A 232 -7.84 8.11 -11.28
C TYR A 232 -8.75 8.77 -10.23
N PRO A 233 -8.25 9.29 -9.11
CA PRO A 233 -9.06 10.10 -8.20
C PRO A 233 -9.74 11.28 -8.87
N HIS A 234 -9.03 12.03 -9.74
CA HIS A 234 -9.62 13.14 -10.46
C HIS A 234 -10.68 12.71 -11.47
N LEU A 235 -10.51 11.57 -12.14
CA LEU A 235 -11.52 11.02 -13.03
C LEU A 235 -12.79 10.62 -12.27
N ILE A 236 -12.63 9.95 -11.11
CA ILE A 236 -13.78 9.64 -10.23
C ILE A 236 -14.54 10.91 -9.86
N MET A 237 -13.81 11.98 -9.50
CA MET A 237 -14.42 13.27 -9.15
C MET A 237 -15.10 13.94 -10.35
N GLN A 238 -14.44 13.97 -11.52
CA GLN A 238 -14.88 14.66 -12.71
C GLN A 238 -16.13 14.03 -13.33
N TYR A 239 -16.14 12.70 -13.46
CA TYR A 239 -17.27 11.96 -14.02
C TYR A 239 -18.34 11.62 -12.97
N ASN A 240 -18.10 11.98 -11.70
CA ASN A 240 -18.99 11.66 -10.58
C ASN A 240 -19.24 10.15 -10.42
N MET A 241 -18.19 9.33 -10.59
CA MET A 241 -18.26 7.87 -10.53
C MET A 241 -18.51 7.40 -9.11
N SER A 242 -19.66 6.78 -8.88
CA SER A 242 -20.04 6.19 -7.59
C SER A 242 -21.20 5.22 -7.80
N PRO A 243 -21.35 4.15 -6.98
CA PRO A 243 -22.42 3.18 -7.17
C PRO A 243 -23.82 3.79 -7.23
N GLU A 244 -24.10 4.81 -6.42
CA GLU A 244 -25.40 5.45 -6.34
C GLU A 244 -25.64 6.50 -7.43
N THR A 245 -24.62 6.86 -8.19
CA THR A 245 -24.74 7.77 -9.34
C THR A 245 -24.74 7.04 -10.67
N LEU A 246 -24.28 5.78 -10.68
CA LEU A 246 -24.30 4.92 -11.85
C LEU A 246 -25.74 4.70 -12.31
N VAL A 247 -26.02 5.00 -13.58
CA VAL A 247 -27.32 4.72 -14.20
C VAL A 247 -27.34 3.25 -14.64
N THR A 248 -28.28 2.50 -14.09
CA THR A 248 -28.48 1.09 -14.45
C THR A 248 -29.30 0.96 -15.74
N GLY A 249 -28.89 0.11 -16.66
CA GLY A 249 -29.58 -0.12 -17.92
C GLY A 249 -28.63 -0.37 -19.09
N ASP A 250 -29.11 -0.17 -20.30
CA ASP A 250 -28.30 -0.33 -21.51
C ASP A 250 -27.25 0.79 -21.60
N TYR A 251 -26.00 0.41 -21.56
CA TYR A 251 -24.90 1.34 -21.77
C TYR A 251 -24.77 1.68 -23.26
N MET A 252 -24.37 2.92 -23.54
CA MET A 252 -24.07 3.32 -24.90
C MET A 252 -22.86 2.52 -25.44
N LYS A 253 -22.93 2.08 -26.67
CA LYS A 253 -21.78 1.42 -27.33
C LYS A 253 -20.74 2.46 -27.71
N LEU A 254 -19.85 2.76 -26.76
CA LEU A 254 -18.74 3.70 -26.95
C LEU A 254 -17.39 2.99 -26.80
N SER A 255 -16.36 3.68 -27.22
CA SER A 255 -14.97 3.30 -27.02
C SER A 255 -14.10 4.55 -26.86
N VAL A 256 -12.88 4.36 -26.38
CA VAL A 256 -11.87 5.43 -26.31
C VAL A 256 -11.64 6.03 -27.70
N ASP A 257 -11.59 5.22 -28.76
CA ASP A 257 -11.37 5.68 -30.14
C ASP A 257 -12.55 6.52 -30.67
N THR A 258 -13.78 6.12 -30.35
CA THR A 258 -14.98 6.88 -30.70
C THR A 258 -14.95 8.28 -30.06
N MET A 259 -14.55 8.37 -28.78
CA MET A 259 -14.44 9.67 -28.13
C MET A 259 -13.28 10.53 -28.64
N LEU A 260 -12.15 9.89 -29.02
CA LEU A 260 -11.00 10.60 -29.61
C LEU A 260 -11.28 11.14 -31.02
N SER A 261 -12.27 10.60 -31.72
CA SER A 261 -12.73 11.14 -33.02
C SER A 261 -13.45 12.47 -32.92
N GLU A 262 -13.77 12.92 -31.67
CA GLU A 262 -14.46 14.17 -31.38
C GLU A 262 -15.86 14.24 -32.01
N THR A 263 -16.47 13.10 -32.33
CA THR A 263 -17.84 13.02 -32.85
C THR A 263 -18.81 13.38 -31.72
N PRO A 264 -19.81 14.27 -31.98
CA PRO A 264 -20.81 14.61 -30.98
C PRO A 264 -21.56 13.38 -30.48
N ILE A 265 -21.68 13.26 -29.15
CA ILE A 265 -22.40 12.19 -28.49
C ILE A 265 -23.60 12.82 -27.79
N ASP A 266 -24.80 12.29 -28.05
CA ASP A 266 -26.00 12.69 -27.35
C ASP A 266 -26.03 12.06 -25.96
N ILE A 267 -25.81 12.88 -24.93
CA ILE A 267 -25.77 12.45 -23.54
C ILE A 267 -27.05 12.93 -22.86
N PRO A 268 -27.74 12.05 -22.11
CA PRO A 268 -28.92 12.44 -21.34
C PRO A 268 -28.64 13.61 -20.40
N ASP A 269 -29.62 14.47 -20.24
CA ASP A 269 -29.53 15.63 -19.34
C ASP A 269 -29.09 15.19 -17.93
N ARG A 270 -28.23 16.01 -17.32
CA ARG A 270 -27.70 15.76 -15.98
C ARG A 270 -26.94 14.44 -15.82
N CYS A 271 -26.31 13.96 -16.89
CA CYS A 271 -25.43 12.81 -16.87
C CYS A 271 -24.04 13.16 -17.40
N THR A 272 -23.04 12.42 -16.96
CA THR A 272 -21.72 12.29 -17.58
C THR A 272 -21.61 10.89 -18.16
N ILE A 273 -20.73 10.69 -19.14
CA ILE A 273 -20.51 9.41 -19.80
C ILE A 273 -19.03 9.08 -19.84
N THR A 274 -18.68 7.84 -19.55
CA THR A 274 -17.32 7.30 -19.66
C THR A 274 -17.14 6.55 -20.98
N PRO A 275 -15.89 6.33 -21.45
CA PRO A 275 -15.64 5.68 -22.75
C PRO A 275 -16.17 4.26 -22.88
N ASN A 276 -16.38 3.55 -21.78
CA ASN A 276 -17.08 2.23 -21.79
C ASN A 276 -18.61 2.37 -21.90
N GLY A 277 -19.15 3.58 -22.08
CA GLY A 277 -20.58 3.84 -22.24
C GLY A 277 -21.38 3.97 -20.95
N ALA A 278 -20.75 3.82 -19.79
CA ALA A 278 -21.43 3.96 -18.50
C ALA A 278 -21.80 5.43 -18.23
N LEU A 279 -23.04 5.65 -17.77
CA LEU A 279 -23.60 6.96 -17.46
C LEU A 279 -23.63 7.19 -15.95
N TYR A 280 -23.29 8.40 -15.52
CA TYR A 280 -23.33 8.80 -14.11
C TYR A 280 -24.12 10.09 -13.95
N ARG A 281 -25.05 10.09 -12.99
CA ARG A 281 -25.88 11.25 -12.67
C ARG A 281 -25.05 12.39 -12.08
N THR A 282 -25.39 13.63 -12.45
CA THR A 282 -24.74 14.85 -11.93
C THR A 282 -25.65 15.70 -11.06
N ASP A 283 -26.91 15.31 -10.88
CA ASP A 283 -27.87 16.01 -10.03
C ASP A 283 -27.52 15.94 -8.53
N LYS A 284 -26.72 14.96 -8.14
CA LYS A 284 -26.15 14.82 -6.78
C LYS A 284 -24.71 14.39 -6.86
N ARG A 285 -23.91 14.80 -5.87
CA ARG A 285 -22.53 14.33 -5.73
C ARG A 285 -22.49 12.91 -5.19
N GLY A 286 -21.76 12.02 -5.84
CA GLY A 286 -21.53 10.65 -5.39
C GLY A 286 -20.58 10.61 -4.19
N PHE A 287 -20.79 9.64 -3.27
CA PHE A 287 -19.98 9.56 -2.05
C PHE A 287 -18.50 9.26 -2.34
N LEU A 288 -18.19 8.45 -3.37
CA LEU A 288 -16.80 8.20 -3.76
C LEU A 288 -16.13 9.48 -4.26
N SER A 289 -16.82 10.23 -5.12
CA SER A 289 -16.32 11.51 -5.64
C SER A 289 -16.10 12.51 -4.52
N GLU A 290 -17.00 12.58 -3.54
CA GLU A 290 -16.87 13.44 -2.37
C GLU A 290 -15.69 13.03 -1.49
N MET A 291 -15.53 11.74 -1.20
CA MET A 291 -14.41 11.23 -0.43
C MET A 291 -13.06 11.49 -1.13
N MET A 292 -12.98 11.28 -2.46
CA MET A 292 -11.75 11.58 -3.22
C MET A 292 -11.39 13.08 -3.09
N GLN A 293 -12.38 13.96 -3.17
CA GLN A 293 -12.17 15.40 -3.02
C GLN A 293 -11.65 15.74 -1.62
N GLU A 294 -12.32 15.25 -0.56
CA GLU A 294 -11.90 15.50 0.82
C GLU A 294 -10.45 15.03 1.08
N ILE A 295 -10.11 13.81 0.65
CA ILE A 295 -8.77 13.25 0.83
C ILE A 295 -7.73 14.05 0.03
N TYR A 296 -8.06 14.49 -1.17
CA TYR A 296 -7.15 15.28 -2.01
C TYR A 296 -6.91 16.68 -1.43
N ASP A 297 -7.95 17.33 -0.95
CA ASP A 297 -7.86 18.66 -0.33
C ASP A 297 -7.04 18.60 0.96
N ASP A 298 -7.31 17.62 1.81
CA ASP A 298 -6.51 17.35 3.00
C ASP A 298 -5.04 17.14 2.66
N ARG A 299 -4.75 16.30 1.65
CA ARG A 299 -3.38 16.08 1.18
C ARG A 299 -2.70 17.37 0.78
N THR A 300 -3.40 18.21 0.03
CA THR A 300 -2.87 19.48 -0.45
C THR A 300 -2.53 20.43 0.71
N ILE A 301 -3.40 20.50 1.71
CA ILE A 301 -3.19 21.28 2.93
C ILE A 301 -1.94 20.78 3.69
N PHE A 302 -1.84 19.49 3.94
CA PHE A 302 -0.70 18.94 4.70
C PHE A 302 0.60 18.98 3.90
N LYS A 303 0.56 18.83 2.58
CA LYS A 303 1.73 19.02 1.72
C LYS A 303 2.26 20.45 1.80
N ARG A 304 1.36 21.46 1.79
CA ARG A 304 1.75 22.87 1.97
C ARG A 304 2.37 23.10 3.34
N LYS A 305 1.72 22.63 4.43
CA LYS A 305 2.27 22.74 5.79
C LYS A 305 3.66 22.08 5.92
N MET A 306 3.88 20.96 5.25
CA MET A 306 5.18 20.30 5.22
C MET A 306 6.23 21.18 4.51
N LEU A 307 5.88 21.78 3.36
CA LEU A 307 6.78 22.66 2.62
C LEU A 307 7.11 23.93 3.42
N ASP A 308 6.11 24.54 4.07
CA ASP A 308 6.31 25.70 4.94
C ASP A 308 7.22 25.34 6.14
N ALA A 309 7.03 24.16 6.73
CA ALA A 309 7.92 23.69 7.79
C ALA A 309 9.35 23.43 7.30
N LYS A 310 9.53 22.92 6.08
CA LYS A 310 10.85 22.77 5.44
C LYS A 310 11.53 24.13 5.23
N GLN A 311 10.78 25.10 4.69
CA GLN A 311 11.31 26.46 4.50
C GLN A 311 11.74 27.08 5.83
N ASN A 312 10.88 27.00 6.87
CA ASN A 312 11.21 27.50 8.20
C ASN A 312 12.44 26.80 8.81
N TYR A 313 12.63 25.51 8.55
CA TYR A 313 13.83 24.79 8.96
C TYR A 313 15.07 25.30 8.22
N GLU A 314 14.97 25.52 6.90
CA GLU A 314 16.08 26.07 6.11
C GLU A 314 16.49 27.47 6.60
N ASP A 315 15.53 28.30 6.93
CA ASP A 315 15.76 29.69 7.35
C ASP A 315 16.29 29.77 8.79
N THR A 316 15.83 28.92 9.71
CA THR A 316 16.14 29.03 11.14
C THR A 316 17.07 27.95 11.67
N LYS A 317 17.18 26.81 10.97
CA LYS A 317 17.85 25.56 11.41
C LYS A 317 17.36 25.04 12.79
N ASP A 318 16.18 25.47 13.25
CA ASP A 318 15.62 25.04 14.51
C ASP A 318 15.10 23.58 14.42
N PRO A 319 15.64 22.63 15.22
CA PRO A 319 15.28 21.21 15.16
C PRO A 319 13.77 20.92 15.41
N LYS A 320 13.03 21.84 16.01
CA LYS A 320 11.57 21.67 16.22
C LYS A 320 10.84 21.46 14.89
N TYR A 321 11.28 22.10 13.80
CA TYR A 321 10.66 21.97 12.50
C TYR A 321 10.82 20.57 11.89
N LEU A 322 11.87 19.82 12.23
CA LEU A 322 12.04 18.44 11.77
C LEU A 322 10.87 17.55 12.19
N LYS A 323 10.36 17.73 13.42
CA LYS A 323 9.16 17.00 13.89
C LYS A 323 7.89 17.37 13.09
N PHE A 324 7.73 18.64 12.76
CA PHE A 324 6.61 19.08 11.92
C PHE A 324 6.72 18.57 10.49
N ILE A 325 7.93 18.60 9.92
CA ILE A 325 8.19 18.04 8.58
C ILE A 325 7.81 16.56 8.55
N SER A 326 8.33 15.76 9.48
CA SER A 326 8.03 14.32 9.57
C SER A 326 6.52 14.09 9.72
N ARG A 327 5.88 14.76 10.68
CA ARG A 327 4.43 14.61 10.94
C ARG A 327 3.59 14.96 9.70
N TYR A 328 3.82 16.11 9.09
CA TYR A 328 3.03 16.54 7.93
C TYR A 328 3.32 15.70 6.69
N ASN A 329 4.57 15.24 6.55
CA ASN A 329 4.93 14.31 5.48
C ASN A 329 4.19 12.98 5.63
N ASN A 330 4.14 12.39 6.82
CA ASN A 330 3.42 11.13 7.06
C ASN A 330 1.93 11.27 6.76
N ILE A 331 1.28 12.36 7.17
CA ILE A 331 -0.13 12.58 6.88
C ILE A 331 -0.36 12.74 5.37
N GLN A 332 0.42 13.60 4.67
CA GLN A 332 0.23 13.78 3.22
C GLN A 332 0.56 12.52 2.42
N MET A 333 1.52 11.70 2.88
CA MET A 333 1.84 10.41 2.27
C MET A 333 0.73 9.39 2.50
N ALA A 334 0.16 9.31 3.71
CA ALA A 334 -1.00 8.47 3.99
C ALA A 334 -2.16 8.82 3.03
N ARG A 335 -2.46 10.11 2.84
CA ARG A 335 -3.49 10.56 1.89
C ARG A 335 -3.15 10.20 0.44
N LYS A 336 -1.88 10.35 0.03
CA LYS A 336 -1.43 9.95 -1.32
C LYS A 336 -1.64 8.46 -1.56
N ILE A 337 -1.26 7.63 -0.61
CA ILE A 337 -1.41 6.17 -0.70
C ILE A 337 -2.89 5.79 -0.71
N SER A 338 -3.71 6.40 0.13
CA SER A 338 -5.16 6.20 0.12
C SER A 338 -5.75 6.48 -1.26
N LEU A 339 -5.50 7.65 -1.82
CA LEU A 339 -5.99 8.03 -3.15
C LEU A 339 -5.57 7.04 -4.24
N ASN A 340 -4.30 6.65 -4.26
CA ASN A 340 -3.77 5.74 -5.27
C ASN A 340 -4.30 4.31 -5.12
N SER A 341 -4.64 3.89 -3.90
CA SER A 341 -5.17 2.55 -3.61
C SER A 341 -6.67 2.39 -3.88
N ALA A 342 -7.41 3.49 -4.08
CA ALA A 342 -8.86 3.48 -4.28
C ALA A 342 -9.29 2.60 -5.45
N TYR A 343 -8.65 2.76 -6.60
CA TYR A 343 -8.92 1.95 -7.78
C TYR A 343 -8.67 0.45 -7.53
N GLY A 344 -7.59 0.11 -6.82
CA GLY A 344 -7.30 -1.29 -6.44
C GLY A 344 -8.38 -1.93 -5.56
N ALA A 345 -9.08 -1.15 -4.73
CA ALA A 345 -10.24 -1.62 -4.00
C ALA A 345 -11.48 -1.75 -4.91
N ILE A 346 -11.80 -0.70 -5.68
CA ILE A 346 -12.99 -0.65 -6.56
C ILE A 346 -12.97 -1.79 -7.60
N GLY A 347 -11.81 -2.10 -8.17
CA GLY A 347 -11.63 -3.19 -9.14
C GLY A 347 -11.55 -4.60 -8.54
N ASN A 348 -11.69 -4.75 -7.23
CA ASN A 348 -11.56 -6.05 -6.56
C ASN A 348 -12.94 -6.68 -6.31
N GLN A 349 -13.14 -7.91 -6.79
CA GLN A 349 -14.41 -8.66 -6.66
C GLN A 349 -14.88 -8.88 -5.21
N TYR A 350 -13.96 -8.82 -4.24
CA TYR A 350 -14.28 -8.96 -2.81
C TYR A 350 -14.66 -7.65 -2.14
N PHE A 351 -14.64 -6.54 -2.91
CA PHE A 351 -15.05 -5.25 -2.38
C PHE A 351 -16.56 -5.11 -2.35
N ARG A 352 -17.11 -4.52 -1.29
CA ARG A 352 -18.54 -4.31 -1.10
C ARG A 352 -19.21 -3.51 -2.23
N TYR A 353 -18.47 -2.57 -2.78
CA TYR A 353 -18.92 -1.63 -3.80
C TYR A 353 -18.32 -1.96 -5.18
N TYR A 354 -17.91 -3.23 -5.37
CA TYR A 354 -17.39 -3.68 -6.66
C TYR A 354 -18.47 -3.56 -7.73
N ASP A 355 -18.14 -2.86 -8.81
CA ASP A 355 -18.94 -2.77 -10.01
C ASP A 355 -18.01 -2.71 -11.22
N LEU A 356 -18.24 -3.61 -12.18
CA LEU A 356 -17.39 -3.75 -13.36
C LEU A 356 -17.43 -2.49 -14.23
N ALA A 357 -18.61 -1.88 -14.39
CA ALA A 357 -18.75 -0.68 -15.21
C ALA A 357 -18.02 0.53 -14.60
N ILE A 358 -17.98 0.63 -13.28
CA ILE A 358 -17.21 1.68 -12.59
C ILE A 358 -15.70 1.42 -12.76
N ALA A 359 -15.24 0.19 -12.54
CA ALA A 359 -13.83 -0.16 -12.65
C ALA A 359 -13.29 0.07 -14.06
N GLU A 360 -14.02 -0.40 -15.08
CA GLU A 360 -13.70 -0.18 -16.48
C GLU A 360 -13.85 1.30 -16.90
N GLY A 361 -14.87 1.99 -16.37
CA GLY A 361 -15.05 3.41 -16.60
C GLY A 361 -13.86 4.25 -16.16
N ILE A 362 -13.22 3.90 -15.02
CA ILE A 362 -12.02 4.58 -14.53
C ILE A 362 -10.84 4.36 -15.47
N THR A 363 -10.58 3.11 -15.90
CA THR A 363 -9.44 2.80 -16.77
C THR A 363 -9.60 3.39 -18.16
N THR A 364 -10.77 3.25 -18.77
CA THR A 364 -11.04 3.79 -20.11
C THR A 364 -11.06 5.32 -20.12
N ALA A 365 -11.55 5.97 -19.08
CA ALA A 365 -11.43 7.43 -18.92
C ALA A 365 -9.95 7.86 -18.74
N GLY A 366 -9.14 7.05 -18.06
CA GLY A 366 -7.70 7.25 -17.96
C GLY A 366 -7.01 7.15 -19.31
N GLN A 367 -7.32 6.10 -20.08
CA GLN A 367 -6.83 5.92 -21.45
C GLN A 367 -7.20 7.11 -22.35
N LEU A 368 -8.47 7.55 -22.30
CA LEU A 368 -8.93 8.71 -23.06
C LEU A 368 -8.12 9.97 -22.70
N SER A 369 -7.94 10.23 -21.40
CA SER A 369 -7.22 11.41 -20.93
C SER A 369 -5.77 11.44 -21.41
N ILE A 370 -5.05 10.32 -21.27
CA ILE A 370 -3.64 10.22 -21.69
C ILE A 370 -3.51 10.38 -23.21
N ARG A 371 -4.32 9.68 -23.99
CA ARG A 371 -4.26 9.71 -25.46
C ARG A 371 -4.72 11.07 -26.01
N TRP A 372 -5.70 11.70 -25.37
CA TRP A 372 -6.16 13.04 -25.75
C TRP A 372 -5.11 14.12 -25.49
N ILE A 373 -4.50 14.09 -24.29
CA ILE A 373 -3.42 15.03 -23.94
C ILE A 373 -2.23 14.84 -24.87
N GLU A 374 -1.82 13.61 -25.14
CA GLU A 374 -0.76 13.32 -26.10
C GLU A 374 -1.05 13.96 -27.48
N LYS A 375 -2.25 13.72 -28.02
CA LYS A 375 -2.69 14.29 -29.29
C LYS A 375 -2.64 15.82 -29.27
N LYS A 376 -3.20 16.45 -28.24
CA LYS A 376 -3.26 17.92 -28.14
C LYS A 376 -1.91 18.58 -27.88
N MET A 377 -1.07 17.97 -27.05
CA MET A 377 0.30 18.47 -26.79
C MET A 377 1.15 18.42 -28.05
N ASN A 378 1.12 17.33 -28.80
CA ASN A 378 1.85 17.21 -30.07
C ASN A 378 1.33 18.23 -31.11
N GLN A 379 0.02 18.48 -31.17
CA GLN A 379 -0.55 19.51 -32.03
C GLN A 379 -0.10 20.93 -31.59
N TYR A 380 -0.14 21.23 -30.31
CA TYR A 380 0.21 22.54 -29.75
C TYR A 380 1.71 22.86 -29.94
N LEU A 381 2.57 21.88 -29.66
CA LEU A 381 4.01 22.08 -29.75
C LEU A 381 4.53 21.97 -31.18
N ASN A 382 3.64 21.73 -32.16
CA ASN A 382 4.00 21.57 -33.56
C ASN A 382 5.11 20.52 -33.79
N LEU A 383 5.11 19.50 -32.93
CA LEU A 383 6.11 18.44 -32.94
C LEU A 383 5.79 17.44 -34.06
N SER A 384 6.80 17.04 -34.83
CA SER A 384 6.69 15.90 -35.73
C SER A 384 6.43 14.62 -34.92
N LEU A 385 5.92 13.57 -35.56
CA LEU A 385 5.60 12.26 -34.97
C LEU A 385 6.77 11.61 -34.17
N ILE A 386 7.98 12.17 -34.26
CA ILE A 386 9.19 11.73 -33.57
C ILE A 386 9.27 12.21 -32.08
N HIS A 387 8.47 13.19 -31.70
CA HIS A 387 8.51 13.81 -30.37
C HIS A 387 7.22 13.48 -29.60
N ILE A 388 7.05 12.24 -29.22
CA ILE A 388 5.87 11.78 -28.48
C ILE A 388 6.22 11.70 -27.00
N SER A 389 5.39 12.34 -26.14
CA SER A 389 5.48 12.15 -24.71
C SER A 389 5.14 10.71 -24.34
N GLU A 390 6.06 10.00 -23.66
CA GLU A 390 5.74 8.72 -23.05
C GLU A 390 4.75 8.94 -21.91
N PRO A 391 3.62 8.22 -21.86
CA PRO A 391 2.79 8.20 -20.68
C PRO A 391 3.58 7.56 -19.53
N THR A 392 3.73 8.28 -18.43
CA THR A 392 4.31 7.73 -17.22
C THR A 392 3.51 6.50 -16.81
N ARG A 393 4.21 5.37 -16.69
CA ARG A 393 3.64 4.09 -16.27
C ARG A 393 3.05 4.30 -14.86
N PRO A 394 1.76 4.08 -14.61
CA PRO A 394 1.31 3.96 -13.23
C PRO A 394 2.00 2.71 -12.67
N ASP A 395 2.86 2.90 -11.68
CA ASP A 395 3.49 1.80 -10.97
C ASP A 395 2.40 0.91 -10.37
N VAL A 396 2.34 -0.29 -10.90
CA VAL A 396 1.43 -1.35 -10.46
C VAL A 396 1.97 -1.97 -9.17
#